data_b90d841677011bf453a6dc78426b5f76
#
_entry.id   b90d841677011bf453a6dc78426b5f76
#
_cell.length_a   1.000
_cell.length_b   1.000
_cell.length_c   1.000
_cell.angle_alpha   90.00
_cell.angle_beta   90.00
_cell.angle_gamma   90.00
#
_symmetry.space_group_name_H-M   'P 1'
#
loop_
_entity.id
_entity.type
_entity.pdbx_description
1 polymer ?
#
loop_
_entity_poly.entity_id
_entity_poly.type
_entity_poly.pdbx_seq_one_letter_code
_entity_poly.pdbx_strand_id
1 'polypeptide(L)'
;MTTTAPRTAPRDTAGPPPFAPGRARSPVSLWSIRHRWLVLALSTLALVAGIGLVATQGIVTAPQDDQLVGDSALAVQVERRAGVGAAPTETVVATSTTGTLGAGEVATLGGALAAAYTGVEGVASVGEPQAGADGASVVVTFVLDAVPDPAQGSGDLTPDEAVVPSLAVTEAFEATHPGLTVGQVGQGSVDREMEATLGADFERAELISIPLTLLILLLAFGAVVAAGVPLVLGLGSVGVALGLTAGASHGIIAVDPNAQSLVLLIGLAVGVDYALFIIRRAREERAAGADVRDSIALAGASAGRAVVISGITVVVAMSGMLVAGGLFTSLALGAILVVLVAVIASATTLPALLA
;
A
#
# COMPACT_ATOMS: atom_id res chain seq x y z
N MET A 1 40.92 -19.90 61.61
CA MET A 1 39.87 -19.44 60.67
C MET A 1 40.53 -19.20 59.33
N THR A 2 40.49 -20.16 58.42
CA THR A 2 41.10 -20.14 57.11
C THR A 2 39.98 -19.91 56.11
N THR A 3 39.95 -18.68 55.53
CA THR A 3 38.94 -18.26 54.53
C THR A 3 39.35 -18.79 53.15
N THR A 4 38.60 -19.77 52.64
CA THR A 4 38.78 -20.32 51.30
C THR A 4 38.07 -19.41 50.30
N ALA A 5 38.82 -18.78 49.38
CA ALA A 5 38.27 -17.97 48.26
C ALA A 5 37.53 -18.85 47.24
N PRO A 6 36.42 -18.40 46.65
CA PRO A 6 35.71 -19.17 45.65
C PRO A 6 36.51 -19.22 44.34
N ARG A 7 36.79 -20.43 43.85
CA ARG A 7 37.34 -20.69 42.51
C ARG A 7 36.36 -20.20 41.46
N THR A 8 36.73 -19.18 40.72
CA THR A 8 36.05 -18.79 39.46
C THR A 8 36.22 -19.93 38.46
N ALA A 9 35.12 -20.53 38.06
CA ALA A 9 35.09 -21.48 36.96
C ALA A 9 35.58 -20.82 35.64
N PRO A 10 36.37 -21.53 34.83
CA PRO A 10 36.79 -21.00 33.53
C PRO A 10 35.55 -20.72 32.69
N ARG A 11 35.46 -19.50 32.10
CA ARG A 11 34.49 -19.21 31.05
C ARG A 11 34.81 -20.13 29.88
N ASP A 12 33.87 -21.03 29.59
CA ASP A 12 33.88 -21.86 28.40
C ASP A 12 33.92 -20.92 27.14
N THR A 13 35.11 -20.74 26.62
CA THR A 13 35.34 -20.11 25.30
C THR A 13 35.22 -21.20 24.23
N ALA A 14 34.14 -22.00 24.29
CA ALA A 14 33.84 -22.90 23.20
C ALA A 14 33.50 -22.07 21.96
N GLY A 15 34.44 -21.99 21.05
CA GLY A 15 34.20 -21.44 19.70
C GLY A 15 33.03 -22.19 19.03
N PRO A 16 32.48 -21.66 17.96
CA PRO A 16 31.36 -22.30 17.25
C PRO A 16 31.76 -23.75 16.92
N PRO A 17 30.82 -24.72 17.07
CA PRO A 17 31.09 -26.11 16.83
C PRO A 17 31.64 -26.31 15.41
N PRO A 18 32.65 -27.18 15.24
CA PRO A 18 33.30 -27.39 13.94
C PRO A 18 32.26 -27.90 12.91
N PHE A 19 32.47 -27.53 11.66
CA PHE A 19 31.68 -28.00 10.52
C PHE A 19 31.56 -29.54 10.56
N ALA A 20 30.34 -30.07 10.71
CA ALA A 20 30.07 -31.49 10.67
C ALA A 20 29.57 -31.88 9.26
N PRO A 21 30.37 -32.65 8.48
CA PRO A 21 29.91 -33.20 7.19
C PRO A 21 28.78 -34.20 7.47
N GLY A 22 27.60 -33.98 6.87
CA GLY A 22 26.42 -34.86 7.07
C GLY A 22 25.14 -34.12 7.45
N ARG A 23 25.19 -32.81 7.68
CA ARG A 23 23.98 -31.99 7.90
C ARG A 23 23.11 -31.95 6.65
N ALA A 24 21.78 -31.97 6.83
CA ALA A 24 20.82 -31.87 5.76
C ALA A 24 20.99 -30.55 4.98
N ARG A 25 21.09 -30.65 3.65
CA ARG A 25 21.18 -29.52 2.73
C ARG A 25 19.85 -29.31 2.05
N SER A 26 19.47 -28.05 1.80
CA SER A 26 18.23 -27.73 1.07
C SER A 26 18.35 -28.12 -0.42
N PRO A 27 17.51 -29.02 -0.93
CA PRO A 27 17.51 -29.36 -2.35
C PRO A 27 17.13 -28.17 -3.23
N VAL A 28 16.22 -27.31 -2.75
CA VAL A 28 15.79 -26.10 -3.47
C VAL A 28 16.96 -25.13 -3.61
N SER A 29 17.69 -24.85 -2.52
CA SER A 29 18.84 -23.96 -2.57
C SER A 29 19.95 -24.52 -3.46
N LEU A 30 20.23 -25.83 -3.43
CA LEU A 30 21.21 -26.45 -4.32
C LEU A 30 20.81 -26.36 -5.80
N TRP A 31 19.53 -26.56 -6.09
CA TRP A 31 19.01 -26.41 -7.45
C TRP A 31 19.13 -24.96 -7.92
N SER A 32 18.76 -23.97 -7.10
CA SER A 32 18.84 -22.54 -7.39
C SER A 32 20.30 -22.10 -7.64
N ILE A 33 21.25 -22.57 -6.84
CA ILE A 33 22.68 -22.30 -7.02
C ILE A 33 23.17 -22.88 -8.35
N ARG A 34 22.77 -24.13 -8.67
CA ARG A 34 23.17 -24.78 -9.92
C ARG A 34 22.65 -24.05 -11.17
N HIS A 35 21.42 -23.53 -11.09
CA HIS A 35 20.74 -22.86 -12.19
C HIS A 35 20.60 -21.35 -11.93
N ARG A 36 21.58 -20.72 -11.25
CA ARG A 36 21.50 -19.34 -10.78
C ARG A 36 21.07 -18.34 -11.87
N TRP A 37 21.63 -18.44 -13.06
CA TRP A 37 21.30 -17.53 -14.15
C TRP A 37 19.84 -17.68 -14.62
N LEU A 38 19.33 -18.91 -14.64
CA LEU A 38 17.94 -19.18 -14.98
C LEU A 38 16.99 -18.63 -13.89
N VAL A 39 17.32 -18.85 -12.61
CA VAL A 39 16.52 -18.32 -11.49
C VAL A 39 16.52 -16.80 -11.49
N LEU A 40 17.66 -16.16 -11.66
CA LEU A 40 17.77 -14.71 -11.75
C LEU A 40 17.02 -14.15 -12.98
N ALA A 41 17.14 -14.79 -14.13
CA ALA A 41 16.40 -14.39 -15.33
C ALA A 41 14.88 -14.49 -15.14
N LEU A 42 14.39 -15.59 -14.53
CA LEU A 42 12.97 -15.76 -14.23
C LEU A 42 12.47 -14.75 -13.19
N SER A 43 13.26 -14.49 -12.15
CA SER A 43 12.90 -13.50 -11.13
C SER A 43 12.84 -12.08 -11.72
N THR A 44 13.81 -11.73 -12.57
CA THR A 44 13.82 -10.44 -13.27
C THR A 44 12.66 -10.34 -14.25
N LEU A 45 12.37 -11.42 -14.98
CA LEU A 45 11.22 -11.46 -15.90
C LEU A 45 9.90 -11.30 -15.14
N ALA A 46 9.74 -11.99 -14.01
CA ALA A 46 8.56 -11.85 -13.17
C ALA A 46 8.40 -10.42 -12.64
N LEU A 47 9.49 -9.78 -12.22
CA LEU A 47 9.49 -8.39 -11.77
C LEU A 47 9.09 -7.43 -12.90
N VAL A 48 9.73 -7.57 -14.07
CA VAL A 48 9.43 -6.73 -15.25
C VAL A 48 7.98 -6.93 -15.70
N ALA A 49 7.51 -8.18 -15.73
CA ALA A 49 6.12 -8.48 -16.04
C ALA A 49 5.16 -7.89 -15.01
N GLY A 50 5.48 -7.97 -13.71
CA GLY A 50 4.68 -7.37 -12.65
C GLY A 50 4.59 -5.85 -12.77
N ILE A 51 5.72 -5.16 -12.93
CA ILE A 51 5.75 -3.71 -13.17
C ILE A 51 5.02 -3.36 -14.47
N GLY A 52 5.21 -4.16 -15.53
CA GLY A 52 4.54 -3.96 -16.81
C GLY A 52 3.02 -4.08 -16.69
N LEU A 53 2.50 -5.05 -15.93
CA LEU A 53 1.06 -5.20 -15.68
C LEU A 53 0.50 -3.97 -14.95
N VAL A 54 1.16 -3.51 -13.90
CA VAL A 54 0.73 -2.30 -13.18
C VAL A 54 0.77 -1.08 -14.09
N ALA A 55 1.82 -0.92 -14.90
CA ALA A 55 1.98 0.24 -15.77
C ALA A 55 1.00 0.28 -16.96
N THR A 56 0.60 -0.89 -17.49
CA THR A 56 -0.24 -0.97 -18.69
C THR A 56 -1.73 -1.13 -18.38
N GLN A 57 -2.06 -1.84 -17.33
CA GLN A 57 -3.43 -2.16 -16.97
C GLN A 57 -3.91 -1.40 -15.72
N GLY A 58 -2.98 -0.93 -14.88
CA GLY A 58 -3.31 -0.37 -13.58
C GLY A 58 -3.82 -1.44 -12.60
N ILE A 59 -4.23 -1.01 -11.42
CA ILE A 59 -4.97 -1.83 -10.46
C ILE A 59 -6.38 -1.26 -10.43
N VAL A 60 -7.35 -2.08 -10.83
CA VAL A 60 -8.76 -1.70 -10.75
C VAL A 60 -9.19 -1.76 -9.30
N THR A 61 -9.52 -0.59 -8.76
CA THR A 61 -10.00 -0.47 -7.38
C THR A 61 -11.52 -0.62 -7.34
N ALA A 62 -12.02 -1.25 -6.29
CA ALA A 62 -13.45 -1.34 -6.05
C ALA A 62 -13.95 -0.08 -5.36
N PRO A 63 -15.13 0.42 -5.76
CA PRO A 63 -15.85 1.44 -5.00
C PRO A 63 -16.05 1.02 -3.55
N GLN A 64 -16.11 2.01 -2.64
CA GLN A 64 -16.30 1.71 -1.21
C GLN A 64 -17.60 0.96 -0.93
N ASP A 65 -18.64 1.25 -1.70
CA ASP A 65 -19.95 0.60 -1.59
C ASP A 65 -19.91 -0.90 -1.86
N ASP A 66 -19.06 -1.36 -2.79
CA ASP A 66 -18.88 -2.80 -3.10
C ASP A 66 -18.07 -3.54 -2.03
N GLN A 67 -17.44 -2.80 -1.13
CA GLN A 67 -16.69 -3.33 -0.01
C GLN A 67 -17.54 -3.49 1.26
N LEU A 68 -18.78 -3.00 1.23
CA LEU A 68 -19.73 -3.16 2.32
C LEU A 68 -20.19 -4.61 2.44
N VAL A 69 -20.47 -5.06 3.66
CA VAL A 69 -20.94 -6.42 3.95
C VAL A 69 -22.17 -6.39 4.85
N GLY A 70 -22.96 -7.47 4.81
CA GLY A 70 -24.15 -7.60 5.65
C GLY A 70 -25.27 -6.64 5.27
N ASP A 71 -25.94 -6.06 6.29
CA ASP A 71 -27.10 -5.18 6.09
C ASP A 71 -26.76 -3.89 5.35
N SER A 72 -25.56 -3.36 5.52
CA SER A 72 -25.11 -2.16 4.80
C SER A 72 -25.01 -2.42 3.28
N ALA A 73 -24.50 -3.57 2.87
CA ALA A 73 -24.46 -3.95 1.45
C ALA A 73 -25.88 -4.13 0.87
N LEU A 74 -26.79 -4.70 1.67
CA LEU A 74 -28.20 -4.85 1.28
C LEU A 74 -28.89 -3.49 1.13
N ALA A 75 -28.63 -2.54 2.02
CA ALA A 75 -29.19 -1.20 1.97
C ALA A 75 -28.77 -0.49 0.67
N VAL A 76 -27.48 -0.48 0.33
CA VAL A 76 -26.96 0.11 -0.91
C VAL A 76 -27.55 -0.56 -2.15
N GLN A 77 -27.68 -1.91 -2.14
CA GLN A 77 -28.32 -2.61 -3.26
C GLN A 77 -29.80 -2.25 -3.43
N VAL A 78 -30.52 -2.02 -2.33
CA VAL A 78 -31.91 -1.59 -2.38
C VAL A 78 -32.02 -0.18 -2.91
N GLU A 79 -31.15 0.74 -2.46
CA GLU A 79 -31.07 2.12 -2.98
C GLU A 79 -30.80 2.16 -4.48
N ARG A 80 -29.78 1.41 -4.94
CA ARG A 80 -29.45 1.29 -6.37
C ARG A 80 -30.63 0.75 -7.19
N ARG A 81 -31.33 -0.30 -6.71
CA ARG A 81 -32.48 -0.88 -7.40
C ARG A 81 -33.70 0.04 -7.43
N ALA A 82 -33.87 0.83 -6.36
CA ALA A 82 -34.94 1.79 -6.25
C ALA A 82 -34.67 3.09 -7.04
N GLY A 83 -33.44 3.31 -7.51
CA GLY A 83 -33.04 4.54 -8.17
C GLY A 83 -33.11 5.78 -7.22
N VAL A 84 -32.99 5.54 -5.91
CA VAL A 84 -33.12 6.59 -4.86
C VAL A 84 -31.74 7.06 -4.36
N GLY A 85 -30.65 6.52 -4.89
CA GLY A 85 -29.30 6.96 -4.53
C GLY A 85 -29.17 8.46 -4.71
N ALA A 86 -28.79 9.17 -3.67
CA ALA A 86 -28.58 10.61 -3.78
C ALA A 86 -27.39 10.85 -4.74
N ALA A 87 -27.63 11.69 -5.75
CA ALA A 87 -26.54 12.13 -6.62
C ALA A 87 -25.46 12.81 -5.76
N PRO A 88 -24.17 12.59 -6.06
CA PRO A 88 -23.07 13.17 -5.28
C PRO A 88 -23.19 14.70 -5.29
N THR A 89 -23.07 15.29 -4.11
CA THR A 89 -23.21 16.73 -3.92
C THR A 89 -21.95 17.33 -3.33
N GLU A 90 -21.67 18.57 -3.76
CA GLU A 90 -20.63 19.42 -3.21
C GLU A 90 -21.24 20.66 -2.61
N THR A 91 -20.67 21.11 -1.50
CA THR A 91 -21.07 22.34 -0.81
C THR A 91 -19.88 23.29 -0.79
N VAL A 92 -20.09 24.48 -1.30
CA VAL A 92 -19.11 25.57 -1.27
C VAL A 92 -19.53 26.57 -0.21
N VAL A 93 -18.59 26.94 0.64
CA VAL A 93 -18.78 27.91 1.70
C VAL A 93 -17.84 29.08 1.49
N ALA A 94 -18.36 30.26 1.25
CA ALA A 94 -17.58 31.50 1.17
C ALA A 94 -17.80 32.29 2.45
N THR A 95 -16.75 32.42 3.26
CA THR A 95 -16.78 33.10 4.56
C THR A 95 -16.05 34.43 4.50
N SER A 96 -16.68 35.50 4.98
CA SER A 96 -16.07 36.82 5.08
C SER A 96 -14.98 36.85 6.15
N THR A 97 -13.78 37.32 5.80
CA THR A 97 -12.68 37.54 6.76
C THR A 97 -12.82 38.85 7.54
N THR A 98 -13.75 39.72 7.16
CA THR A 98 -13.91 41.07 7.73
C THR A 98 -15.11 41.22 8.67
N GLY A 99 -15.94 40.17 8.82
CA GLY A 99 -17.06 40.16 9.73
C GLY A 99 -18.39 39.70 9.08
N THR A 100 -19.51 40.07 9.68
CA THR A 100 -20.83 39.68 9.22
C THR A 100 -21.23 40.32 7.91
N LEU A 101 -21.94 39.58 7.08
CA LEU A 101 -22.47 40.01 5.78
C LEU A 101 -23.89 40.55 5.95
N GLY A 102 -24.17 41.68 5.34
CA GLY A 102 -25.53 42.18 5.24
C GLY A 102 -26.38 41.36 4.23
N ALA A 103 -27.71 41.39 4.39
CA ALA A 103 -28.61 40.59 3.55
C ALA A 103 -28.41 40.85 2.03
N GLY A 104 -28.10 42.08 1.65
CA GLY A 104 -27.80 42.45 0.25
C GLY A 104 -26.47 41.90 -0.24
N GLU A 105 -25.45 41.84 0.66
CA GLU A 105 -24.14 41.25 0.35
C GLU A 105 -24.25 39.73 0.21
N VAL A 106 -25.00 39.06 1.09
CA VAL A 106 -25.31 37.62 0.95
C VAL A 106 -25.95 37.31 -0.38
N ALA A 107 -26.95 38.08 -0.80
CA ALA A 107 -27.63 37.86 -2.09
C ALA A 107 -26.71 38.08 -3.28
N THR A 108 -25.87 39.14 -3.24
CA THR A 108 -24.96 39.47 -4.33
C THR A 108 -23.81 38.43 -4.41
N LEU A 109 -23.20 38.12 -3.29
CA LEU A 109 -22.12 37.13 -3.20
C LEU A 109 -22.63 35.74 -3.57
N GLY A 110 -23.78 35.32 -3.02
CA GLY A 110 -24.39 34.04 -3.33
C GLY A 110 -24.74 33.87 -4.78
N GLY A 111 -25.31 34.92 -5.39
CA GLY A 111 -25.58 34.95 -6.86
C GLY A 111 -24.30 34.82 -7.68
N ALA A 112 -23.25 35.54 -7.31
CA ALA A 112 -21.94 35.43 -8.00
C ALA A 112 -21.31 34.03 -7.83
N LEU A 113 -21.38 33.50 -6.61
CA LEU A 113 -20.87 32.16 -6.29
C LEU A 113 -21.63 31.08 -7.08
N ALA A 114 -22.97 31.10 -7.08
CA ALA A 114 -23.77 30.13 -7.81
C ALA A 114 -23.56 30.24 -9.33
N ALA A 115 -23.41 31.47 -9.84
CA ALA A 115 -23.13 31.70 -11.26
C ALA A 115 -21.77 31.16 -11.70
N ALA A 116 -20.78 31.17 -10.81
CA ALA A 116 -19.44 30.64 -11.09
C ALA A 116 -19.44 29.15 -11.39
N TYR A 117 -20.35 28.37 -10.77
CA TYR A 117 -20.44 26.92 -10.96
C TYR A 117 -21.45 26.53 -12.07
N THR A 118 -22.27 27.47 -12.52
CA THR A 118 -23.25 27.18 -13.56
C THR A 118 -22.59 26.93 -14.92
N GLY A 119 -22.79 25.72 -15.46
CA GLY A 119 -22.20 25.29 -16.74
C GLY A 119 -20.75 24.84 -16.65
N VAL A 120 -20.23 24.64 -15.45
CA VAL A 120 -18.91 24.00 -15.22
C VAL A 120 -19.03 22.51 -15.55
N GLU A 121 -18.05 21.97 -16.25
CA GLU A 121 -17.98 20.55 -16.57
C GLU A 121 -17.98 19.72 -15.26
N GLY A 122 -18.76 18.64 -15.23
CA GLY A 122 -18.94 17.81 -14.02
C GLY A 122 -19.96 18.36 -13.02
N VAL A 123 -20.63 19.50 -13.31
CA VAL A 123 -21.71 20.05 -12.47
C VAL A 123 -23.05 19.89 -13.20
N ALA A 124 -23.94 19.07 -12.62
CA ALA A 124 -25.28 18.81 -13.18
C ALA A 124 -26.26 19.92 -12.87
N SER A 125 -26.28 20.43 -11.63
CA SER A 125 -27.16 21.52 -11.21
C SER A 125 -26.59 22.26 -10.01
N VAL A 126 -26.92 23.56 -9.91
CA VAL A 126 -26.50 24.44 -8.81
C VAL A 126 -27.74 24.84 -8.01
N GLY A 127 -27.70 24.68 -6.70
CA GLY A 127 -28.76 25.04 -5.78
C GLY A 127 -28.81 26.54 -5.50
N GLU A 128 -29.86 26.96 -4.80
CA GLU A 128 -30.01 28.35 -4.38
C GLU A 128 -29.02 28.70 -3.25
N PRO A 129 -28.40 29.89 -3.31
CA PRO A 129 -27.52 30.36 -2.26
C PRO A 129 -28.24 30.52 -0.91
N GLN A 130 -27.58 30.11 0.16
CA GLN A 130 -28.10 30.22 1.51
C GLN A 130 -27.14 31.01 2.41
N ALA A 131 -27.69 31.81 3.33
CA ALA A 131 -26.89 32.45 4.36
C ALA A 131 -26.44 31.42 5.41
N GLY A 132 -25.16 31.45 5.78
CA GLY A 132 -24.67 30.66 6.88
C GLY A 132 -25.26 31.11 8.23
N ALA A 133 -25.40 30.18 9.16
CA ALA A 133 -25.95 30.45 10.50
C ALA A 133 -25.05 31.41 11.32
N ASP A 134 -23.81 31.57 10.94
CA ASP A 134 -22.83 32.48 11.55
C ASP A 134 -23.02 33.94 11.12
N GLY A 135 -23.87 34.20 10.14
CA GLY A 135 -24.08 35.53 9.56
C GLY A 135 -22.87 36.10 8.81
N ALA A 136 -21.82 35.32 8.61
CA ALA A 136 -20.60 35.72 7.93
C ALA A 136 -20.30 34.87 6.68
N SER A 137 -21.09 33.84 6.43
CA SER A 137 -20.89 32.89 5.34
C SER A 137 -22.05 32.84 4.37
N VAL A 138 -21.74 32.49 3.13
CA VAL A 138 -22.70 32.12 2.09
C VAL A 138 -22.39 30.69 1.66
N VAL A 139 -23.43 29.87 1.55
CA VAL A 139 -23.35 28.46 1.24
C VAL A 139 -24.07 28.22 -0.11
N VAL A 140 -23.41 27.53 -1.02
CA VAL A 140 -23.99 27.05 -2.29
C VAL A 140 -23.74 25.57 -2.39
N THR A 141 -24.80 24.78 -2.61
CA THR A 141 -24.67 23.33 -2.85
C THR A 141 -24.96 23.06 -4.31
N PHE A 142 -24.16 22.21 -4.93
CA PHE A 142 -24.37 21.75 -6.30
C PHE A 142 -24.28 20.24 -6.40
N VAL A 143 -24.89 19.69 -7.44
CA VAL A 143 -24.91 18.25 -7.73
C VAL A 143 -23.85 17.97 -8.79
N LEU A 144 -23.04 16.94 -8.59
CA LEU A 144 -22.08 16.47 -9.58
C LEU A 144 -22.78 15.64 -10.66
N ASP A 145 -22.34 15.78 -11.90
CA ASP A 145 -22.68 14.88 -13.01
C ASP A 145 -21.79 13.66 -12.96
N ALA A 146 -22.00 12.85 -11.95
CA ALA A 146 -21.20 11.68 -11.63
C ALA A 146 -22.09 10.58 -11.05
N VAL A 147 -21.64 9.35 -11.20
CA VAL A 147 -22.27 8.18 -10.61
C VAL A 147 -21.37 7.69 -9.49
N PRO A 148 -21.87 7.45 -8.27
CA PRO A 148 -21.05 6.96 -7.16
C PRO A 148 -20.27 5.68 -7.49
N ASP A 149 -20.77 4.90 -8.42
CA ASP A 149 -20.20 3.62 -8.84
C ASP A 149 -20.47 3.39 -10.34
N PRO A 150 -19.68 3.99 -11.23
CA PRO A 150 -19.84 3.79 -12.65
C PRO A 150 -19.53 2.35 -13.02
N ALA A 151 -20.39 1.71 -13.85
CA ALA A 151 -20.09 0.40 -14.40
C ALA A 151 -18.81 0.48 -15.25
N GLN A 152 -17.96 -0.53 -15.17
CA GLN A 152 -16.73 -0.57 -15.97
C GLN A 152 -17.04 -0.38 -17.45
N GLY A 153 -16.45 0.66 -18.04
CA GLY A 153 -16.64 1.01 -19.43
C GLY A 153 -17.93 1.76 -19.75
N SER A 154 -18.70 2.24 -18.76
CA SER A 154 -19.89 3.08 -18.98
C SER A 154 -19.55 4.45 -19.53
N GLY A 155 -18.35 4.96 -19.25
CA GLY A 155 -17.94 6.33 -19.56
C GLY A 155 -18.45 7.37 -18.56
N ASP A 156 -19.15 6.93 -17.51
CA ASP A 156 -19.60 7.81 -16.43
C ASP A 156 -18.41 8.17 -15.53
N LEU A 157 -18.42 9.41 -15.03
CA LEU A 157 -17.37 9.89 -14.12
C LEU A 157 -17.63 9.44 -12.69
N THR A 158 -16.57 9.19 -11.96
CA THR A 158 -16.60 9.09 -10.50
C THR A 158 -16.71 10.48 -9.86
N PRO A 159 -17.21 10.60 -8.61
CA PRO A 159 -17.32 11.90 -7.95
C PRO A 159 -16.00 12.66 -7.82
N ASP A 160 -14.89 11.97 -7.58
CA ASP A 160 -13.53 12.53 -7.47
C ASP A 160 -12.98 13.00 -8.81
N GLU A 161 -13.42 12.42 -9.93
CA GLU A 161 -13.10 12.89 -11.29
C GLU A 161 -13.96 14.11 -11.67
N ALA A 162 -15.26 14.03 -11.44
CA ALA A 162 -16.23 15.08 -11.80
C ALA A 162 -16.02 16.38 -11.02
N VAL A 163 -15.47 16.31 -9.82
CA VAL A 163 -15.23 17.47 -8.94
C VAL A 163 -14.07 18.36 -9.41
N VAL A 164 -13.15 17.84 -10.22
CA VAL A 164 -11.88 18.53 -10.59
C VAL A 164 -12.10 19.93 -11.16
N PRO A 165 -12.99 20.13 -12.16
CA PRO A 165 -13.20 21.46 -12.71
C PRO A 165 -13.79 22.46 -11.69
N SER A 166 -14.66 21.99 -10.79
CA SER A 166 -15.27 22.83 -9.75
C SER A 166 -14.28 23.28 -8.68
N LEU A 167 -13.29 22.45 -8.34
CA LEU A 167 -12.21 22.84 -7.42
C LEU A 167 -11.38 24.00 -7.99
N ALA A 168 -11.07 23.98 -9.28
CA ALA A 168 -10.36 25.08 -9.94
C ALA A 168 -11.18 26.38 -9.92
N VAL A 169 -12.51 26.28 -10.04
CA VAL A 169 -13.41 27.43 -9.88
C VAL A 169 -13.37 27.98 -8.46
N THR A 170 -13.35 27.12 -7.46
CA THR A 170 -13.25 27.51 -6.04
C THR A 170 -11.98 28.32 -5.78
N GLU A 171 -10.82 27.84 -6.23
CA GLU A 171 -9.54 28.53 -6.10
C GLU A 171 -9.54 29.88 -6.84
N ALA A 172 -10.05 29.91 -8.07
CA ALA A 172 -10.13 31.14 -8.87
C ALA A 172 -11.08 32.17 -8.22
N PHE A 173 -12.19 31.72 -7.63
CA PHE A 173 -13.14 32.58 -6.95
C PHE A 173 -12.52 33.21 -5.70
N GLU A 174 -11.82 32.42 -4.87
CA GLU A 174 -11.09 32.93 -3.71
C GLU A 174 -10.02 33.94 -4.10
N ALA A 175 -9.21 33.63 -5.11
CA ALA A 175 -8.14 34.52 -5.61
C ALA A 175 -8.67 35.87 -6.10
N THR A 176 -9.90 35.93 -6.64
CA THR A 176 -10.52 37.18 -7.13
C THR A 176 -11.29 37.95 -6.05
N HIS A 177 -11.45 37.37 -4.85
CA HIS A 177 -12.18 37.94 -3.72
C HIS A 177 -11.35 37.93 -2.42
N PRO A 178 -10.34 38.79 -2.29
CA PRO A 178 -9.34 38.73 -1.20
C PRO A 178 -9.90 38.96 0.21
N GLY A 179 -11.18 39.31 0.33
CA GLY A 179 -11.90 39.41 1.63
C GLY A 179 -12.67 38.16 2.03
N LEU A 180 -12.56 37.09 1.24
CA LEU A 180 -13.25 35.83 1.48
C LEU A 180 -12.26 34.68 1.68
N THR A 181 -12.64 33.73 2.50
CA THR A 181 -12.08 32.37 2.48
C THR A 181 -13.13 31.45 1.90
N VAL A 182 -12.76 30.71 0.85
CA VAL A 182 -13.70 29.84 0.13
C VAL A 182 -13.24 28.40 0.26
N GLY A 183 -14.10 27.55 0.79
CA GLY A 183 -13.86 26.11 0.91
C GLY A 183 -14.93 25.32 0.20
N GLN A 184 -14.56 24.18 -0.37
CA GLN A 184 -15.45 23.22 -0.98
C GLN A 184 -15.36 21.90 -0.24
N VAL A 185 -16.51 21.29 0.04
CA VAL A 185 -16.59 20.00 0.73
C VAL A 185 -17.79 19.20 0.23
N GLY A 186 -17.56 17.95 -0.08
CA GLY A 186 -18.56 17.00 -0.51
C GLY A 186 -17.94 15.64 -0.77
N GLN A 187 -18.66 14.75 -1.40
CA GLN A 187 -18.17 13.40 -1.66
C GLN A 187 -16.94 13.41 -2.55
N GLY A 188 -17.01 14.10 -3.70
CA GLY A 188 -15.91 14.11 -4.66
C GLY A 188 -14.66 14.82 -4.14
N SER A 189 -14.82 15.99 -3.49
CA SER A 189 -13.68 16.73 -2.95
C SER A 189 -13.01 16.02 -1.78
N VAL A 190 -13.77 15.35 -0.92
CA VAL A 190 -13.22 14.56 0.20
C VAL A 190 -12.50 13.32 -0.31
N ASP A 191 -13.09 12.57 -1.23
CA ASP A 191 -12.48 11.35 -1.78
C ASP A 191 -11.16 11.68 -2.46
N ARG A 192 -11.14 12.75 -3.27
CA ARG A 192 -9.94 13.24 -3.97
C ARG A 192 -8.83 13.71 -3.01
N GLU A 193 -9.18 14.51 -2.00
CA GLU A 193 -8.21 15.02 -1.03
C GLU A 193 -7.65 13.88 -0.16
N MET A 194 -8.49 12.92 0.20
CA MET A 194 -8.06 11.73 0.93
C MET A 194 -7.08 10.90 0.11
N GLU A 195 -7.37 10.65 -1.17
CA GLU A 195 -6.47 9.92 -2.06
C GLU A 195 -5.13 10.66 -2.24
N ALA A 196 -5.17 11.98 -2.47
CA ALA A 196 -3.97 12.80 -2.61
C ALA A 196 -3.13 12.82 -1.33
N THR A 197 -3.77 12.98 -0.17
CA THR A 197 -3.10 13.00 1.14
C THR A 197 -2.48 11.64 1.47
N LEU A 198 -3.24 10.56 1.29
CA LEU A 198 -2.73 9.20 1.51
C LEU A 198 -1.56 8.90 0.56
N GLY A 199 -1.68 9.26 -0.73
CA GLY A 199 -0.60 9.08 -1.70
C GLY A 199 0.67 9.82 -1.28
N ALA A 200 0.55 11.08 -0.88
CA ALA A 200 1.69 11.88 -0.41
C ALA A 200 2.31 11.33 0.89
N ASP A 201 1.50 10.83 1.81
CA ASP A 201 1.99 10.25 3.06
C ASP A 201 2.71 8.92 2.82
N PHE A 202 2.23 8.10 1.88
CA PHE A 202 2.92 6.89 1.48
C PHE A 202 4.27 7.20 0.80
N GLU A 203 4.31 8.15 -0.12
CA GLU A 203 5.56 8.59 -0.76
C GLU A 203 6.58 9.06 0.28
N ARG A 204 6.16 9.88 1.26
CA ARG A 204 7.02 10.31 2.37
C ARG A 204 7.50 9.15 3.23
N ALA A 205 6.60 8.20 3.54
CA ALA A 205 6.94 7.01 4.31
C ALA A 205 7.98 6.16 3.57
N GLU A 206 7.86 5.98 2.26
CA GLU A 206 8.85 5.27 1.44
C GLU A 206 10.20 5.99 1.42
N LEU A 207 10.20 7.29 1.17
CA LEU A 207 11.43 8.12 1.15
C LEU A 207 12.21 8.06 2.46
N ILE A 208 11.54 7.87 3.59
CA ILE A 208 12.17 7.74 4.90
C ILE A 208 12.53 6.29 5.19
N SER A 209 11.63 5.34 4.93
CA SER A 209 11.82 3.96 5.35
C SER A 209 12.88 3.22 4.54
N ILE A 210 13.02 3.49 3.24
CA ILE A 210 14.04 2.86 2.40
C ILE A 210 15.47 3.22 2.85
N PRO A 211 15.85 4.50 3.00
CA PRO A 211 17.17 4.87 3.52
C PRO A 211 17.42 4.36 4.95
N LEU A 212 16.39 4.43 5.82
CA LEU A 212 16.50 3.94 7.19
C LEU A 212 16.72 2.43 7.23
N THR A 213 15.99 1.68 6.44
CA THR A 213 16.16 0.23 6.28
C THR A 213 17.56 -0.10 5.76
N LEU A 214 18.03 0.63 4.75
CA LEU A 214 19.38 0.45 4.21
C LEU A 214 20.45 0.78 5.26
N LEU A 215 20.27 1.82 6.06
CA LEU A 215 21.17 2.18 7.16
C LEU A 215 21.23 1.06 8.21
N ILE A 216 20.08 0.56 8.65
CA ILE A 216 20.00 -0.54 9.62
C ILE A 216 20.68 -1.79 9.06
N LEU A 217 20.43 -2.13 7.80
CA LEU A 217 21.06 -3.26 7.14
C LEU A 217 22.57 -3.06 6.97
N LEU A 218 23.02 -1.83 6.69
CA LEU A 218 24.44 -1.50 6.62
C LEU A 218 25.14 -1.68 7.96
N LEU A 219 24.52 -1.23 9.03
CA LEU A 219 25.03 -1.45 10.41
C LEU A 219 25.06 -2.94 10.78
N ALA A 220 24.03 -3.69 10.39
CA ALA A 220 23.94 -5.12 10.67
C ALA A 220 24.94 -5.96 9.86
N PHE A 221 25.22 -5.59 8.62
CA PHE A 221 26.07 -6.37 7.72
C PHE A 221 27.49 -5.82 7.55
N GLY A 222 27.72 -4.56 7.85
CA GLY A 222 29.02 -3.90 7.70
C GLY A 222 29.50 -3.71 6.26
N ALA A 223 28.64 -3.98 5.27
CA ALA A 223 28.98 -3.86 3.85
C ALA A 223 27.75 -3.50 3.00
N VAL A 224 27.89 -2.51 2.11
CA VAL A 224 26.81 -1.98 1.27
C VAL A 224 26.19 -3.05 0.37
N VAL A 225 27.03 -3.87 -0.28
CA VAL A 225 26.54 -4.95 -1.16
C VAL A 225 25.71 -5.97 -0.40
N ALA A 226 26.13 -6.33 0.80
CA ALA A 226 25.40 -7.30 1.62
C ALA A 226 24.11 -6.74 2.21
N ALA A 227 24.05 -5.44 2.45
CA ALA A 227 22.85 -4.73 2.87
C ALA A 227 21.85 -4.54 1.70
N GLY A 228 22.35 -4.36 0.49
CA GLY A 228 21.52 -4.20 -0.71
C GLY A 228 20.75 -5.45 -1.12
N VAL A 229 21.30 -6.65 -0.89
CA VAL A 229 20.64 -7.90 -1.30
C VAL A 229 19.24 -8.09 -0.66
N PRO A 230 19.05 -7.96 0.66
CA PRO A 230 17.71 -8.03 1.26
C PRO A 230 16.74 -6.99 0.72
N LEU A 231 17.22 -5.75 0.52
CA LEU A 231 16.38 -4.66 0.03
C LEU A 231 15.90 -4.92 -1.40
N VAL A 232 16.80 -5.33 -2.30
CA VAL A 232 16.45 -5.68 -3.68
C VAL A 232 15.47 -6.86 -3.71
N LEU A 233 15.65 -7.86 -2.83
CA LEU A 233 14.74 -8.99 -2.75
C LEU A 233 13.35 -8.56 -2.24
N GLY A 234 13.29 -7.70 -1.22
CA GLY A 234 12.04 -7.16 -0.67
C GLY A 234 11.28 -6.33 -1.72
N LEU A 235 11.94 -5.35 -2.33
CA LEU A 235 11.36 -4.53 -3.40
C LEU A 235 10.94 -5.37 -4.63
N GLY A 236 11.76 -6.35 -5.01
CA GLY A 236 11.41 -7.28 -6.08
C GLY A 236 10.15 -8.10 -5.76
N SER A 237 10.02 -8.55 -4.51
CA SER A 237 8.82 -9.28 -4.06
C SER A 237 7.56 -8.40 -4.09
N VAL A 238 7.69 -7.14 -3.69
CA VAL A 238 6.61 -6.14 -3.77
C VAL A 238 6.19 -5.93 -5.23
N GLY A 239 7.14 -5.66 -6.13
CA GLY A 239 6.83 -5.41 -7.54
C GLY A 239 6.12 -6.59 -8.23
N VAL A 240 6.54 -7.82 -7.92
CA VAL A 240 5.84 -9.03 -8.42
C VAL A 240 4.45 -9.17 -7.80
N ALA A 241 4.31 -8.93 -6.49
CA ALA A 241 3.01 -9.04 -5.80
C ALA A 241 2.02 -7.99 -6.29
N LEU A 242 2.44 -6.74 -6.48
CA LEU A 242 1.60 -5.69 -7.07
C LEU A 242 1.15 -6.06 -8.49
N GLY A 243 2.05 -6.62 -9.31
CA GLY A 243 1.67 -7.12 -10.64
C GLY A 243 0.64 -8.25 -10.60
N LEU A 244 0.76 -9.18 -9.66
CA LEU A 244 -0.24 -10.23 -9.45
C LEU A 244 -1.57 -9.66 -8.95
N THR A 245 -1.52 -8.65 -8.08
CA THR A 245 -2.72 -7.94 -7.61
C THR A 245 -3.39 -7.18 -8.75
N ALA A 246 -2.61 -6.50 -9.61
CA ALA A 246 -3.13 -5.85 -10.81
C ALA A 246 -3.82 -6.87 -11.74
N GLY A 247 -3.16 -8.00 -12.02
CA GLY A 247 -3.80 -9.06 -12.83
C GLY A 247 -5.08 -9.63 -12.21
N ALA A 248 -5.13 -9.76 -10.89
CA ALA A 248 -6.30 -10.25 -10.17
C ALA A 248 -7.45 -9.24 -10.13
N SER A 249 -7.16 -7.93 -10.12
CA SER A 249 -8.17 -6.87 -10.06
C SER A 249 -9.07 -6.80 -11.31
N HIS A 250 -8.59 -7.32 -12.45
CA HIS A 250 -9.31 -7.30 -13.72
C HIS A 250 -10.36 -8.44 -13.88
N GLY A 251 -10.99 -8.89 -12.81
CA GLY A 251 -12.14 -9.80 -12.90
C GLY A 251 -12.16 -10.95 -11.89
N ILE A 252 -11.17 -11.01 -10.98
CA ILE A 252 -11.14 -12.05 -9.95
C ILE A 252 -11.55 -11.47 -8.60
N ILE A 253 -11.13 -10.24 -8.28
CA ILE A 253 -11.29 -9.64 -6.96
C ILE A 253 -11.43 -8.13 -7.08
N ALA A 254 -12.38 -7.57 -6.33
CA ALA A 254 -12.44 -6.16 -6.05
C ALA A 254 -11.26 -5.78 -5.13
N VAL A 255 -10.41 -4.84 -5.54
CA VAL A 255 -9.21 -4.43 -4.78
C VAL A 255 -9.46 -3.10 -4.11
N ASP A 256 -9.24 -3.02 -2.80
CA ASP A 256 -9.28 -1.76 -2.06
C ASP A 256 -8.07 -0.88 -2.43
N PRO A 257 -8.23 0.45 -2.56
CA PRO A 257 -7.12 1.36 -2.83
C PRO A 257 -5.95 1.21 -1.84
N ASN A 258 -6.25 0.94 -0.55
CA ASN A 258 -5.24 0.79 0.48
C ASN A 258 -4.48 -0.56 0.43
N ALA A 259 -4.97 -1.54 -0.35
CA ALA A 259 -4.31 -2.83 -0.48
C ALA A 259 -2.91 -2.72 -1.08
N GLN A 260 -2.66 -1.75 -1.97
CA GLN A 260 -1.34 -1.51 -2.55
C GLN A 260 -0.32 -1.13 -1.48
N SER A 261 -0.70 -0.23 -0.59
CA SER A 261 0.14 0.24 0.53
C SER A 261 0.45 -0.87 1.51
N LEU A 262 -0.53 -1.71 1.80
CA LEU A 262 -0.36 -2.88 2.65
C LEU A 262 0.61 -3.89 2.02
N VAL A 263 0.49 -4.17 0.71
CA VAL A 263 1.40 -5.04 -0.04
C VAL A 263 2.82 -4.52 0.04
N LEU A 264 3.02 -3.20 -0.11
CA LEU A 264 4.33 -2.56 -0.04
C LEU A 264 4.92 -2.67 1.37
N LEU A 265 4.15 -2.31 2.39
CA LEU A 265 4.59 -2.32 3.79
C LEU A 265 4.96 -3.74 4.25
N ILE A 266 4.06 -4.71 4.05
CA ILE A 266 4.28 -6.11 4.45
C ILE A 266 5.39 -6.72 3.59
N GLY A 267 5.38 -6.47 2.28
CA GLY A 267 6.34 -7.05 1.35
C GLY A 267 7.77 -6.62 1.63
N LEU A 268 7.97 -5.33 1.91
CA LEU A 268 9.30 -4.82 2.25
C LEU A 268 9.76 -5.41 3.60
N ALA A 269 8.92 -5.35 4.64
CA ALA A 269 9.26 -5.87 5.96
C ALA A 269 9.60 -7.37 5.92
N VAL A 270 8.68 -8.17 5.40
CA VAL A 270 8.81 -9.65 5.36
C VAL A 270 9.92 -10.09 4.40
N GLY A 271 10.03 -9.44 3.23
CA GLY A 271 11.07 -9.76 2.24
C GLY A 271 12.48 -9.50 2.77
N VAL A 272 12.68 -8.37 3.46
CA VAL A 272 13.96 -8.03 4.10
C VAL A 272 14.27 -8.98 5.25
N ASP A 273 13.31 -9.24 6.14
CA ASP A 273 13.52 -10.11 7.31
C ASP A 273 13.84 -11.55 6.92
N TYR A 274 13.15 -12.10 5.94
CA TYR A 274 13.41 -13.45 5.46
C TYR A 274 14.79 -13.57 4.81
N ALA A 275 15.17 -12.58 4.02
CA ALA A 275 16.52 -12.54 3.43
C ALA A 275 17.59 -12.40 4.51
N LEU A 276 17.39 -11.50 5.48
CA LEU A 276 18.31 -11.26 6.59
C LEU A 276 18.57 -12.56 7.38
N PHE A 277 17.52 -13.29 7.70
CA PHE A 277 17.60 -14.51 8.48
C PHE A 277 18.43 -15.60 7.77
N ILE A 278 18.21 -15.79 6.47
CA ILE A 278 18.97 -16.77 5.66
C ILE A 278 20.43 -16.31 5.47
N ILE A 279 20.68 -15.04 5.18
CA ILE A 279 22.05 -14.52 4.98
C ILE A 279 22.86 -14.63 6.27
N ARG A 280 22.25 -14.27 7.41
CA ARG A 280 22.91 -14.37 8.71
C ARG A 280 23.30 -15.82 8.99
N ARG A 281 22.39 -16.77 8.75
CA ARG A 281 22.67 -18.19 8.92
C ARG A 281 23.77 -18.70 7.98
N ALA A 282 23.76 -18.28 6.73
CA ALA A 282 24.82 -18.65 5.78
C ALA A 282 26.20 -18.12 6.22
N ARG A 283 26.27 -16.91 6.81
CA ARG A 283 27.50 -16.36 7.38
C ARG A 283 28.01 -17.16 8.57
N GLU A 284 27.10 -17.60 9.45
CA GLU A 284 27.45 -18.46 10.60
C GLU A 284 28.05 -19.79 10.13
N GLU A 285 27.46 -20.44 9.12
CA GLU A 285 28.00 -21.70 8.57
C GLU A 285 29.35 -21.49 7.87
N ARG A 286 29.56 -20.34 7.22
CA ARG A 286 30.87 -19.99 6.64
C ARG A 286 31.93 -19.76 7.72
N ALA A 287 31.56 -19.08 8.81
CA ALA A 287 32.46 -18.89 9.94
C ALA A 287 32.84 -20.22 10.64
N ALA A 288 31.95 -21.22 10.54
CA ALA A 288 32.21 -22.60 11.01
C ALA A 288 33.05 -23.46 10.04
N GLY A 289 33.45 -22.88 8.88
CA GLY A 289 34.34 -23.54 7.94
C GLY A 289 33.67 -24.16 6.68
N ALA A 290 32.35 -23.95 6.51
CA ALA A 290 31.67 -24.37 5.27
C ALA A 290 32.10 -23.51 4.07
N ASP A 291 32.18 -24.11 2.89
CA ASP A 291 32.36 -23.35 1.66
C ASP A 291 31.11 -22.51 1.33
N VAL A 292 31.19 -21.64 0.31
CA VAL A 292 30.08 -20.74 -0.07
C VAL A 292 28.81 -21.52 -0.41
N ARG A 293 28.94 -22.57 -1.21
CA ARG A 293 27.83 -23.37 -1.71
C ARG A 293 27.17 -24.17 -0.58
N ASP A 294 27.97 -24.80 0.24
CA ASP A 294 27.51 -25.60 1.38
C ASP A 294 26.87 -24.70 2.45
N SER A 295 27.44 -23.54 2.75
CA SER A 295 26.86 -22.58 3.70
C SER A 295 25.46 -22.10 3.31
N ILE A 296 25.25 -21.79 2.03
CA ILE A 296 23.94 -21.39 1.50
C ILE A 296 22.96 -22.58 1.56
N ALA A 297 23.38 -23.78 1.19
CA ALA A 297 22.54 -24.98 1.22
C ALA A 297 22.14 -25.38 2.66
N LEU A 298 23.03 -25.24 3.63
CA LEU A 298 22.76 -25.47 5.07
C LEU A 298 21.83 -24.40 5.66
N ALA A 299 22.06 -23.13 5.30
CA ALA A 299 21.17 -22.04 5.70
C ALA A 299 19.75 -22.25 5.16
N GLY A 300 19.63 -22.67 3.88
CA GLY A 300 18.34 -23.00 3.29
C GLY A 300 17.61 -24.17 3.95
N ALA A 301 18.35 -25.17 4.45
CA ALA A 301 17.77 -26.32 5.17
C ALA A 301 17.31 -25.98 6.58
N SER A 302 17.91 -24.99 7.23
CA SER A 302 17.58 -24.57 8.61
C SER A 302 16.74 -23.30 8.63
N ALA A 303 17.35 -22.14 8.36
CA ALA A 303 16.68 -20.85 8.33
C ALA A 303 15.61 -20.78 7.24
N GLY A 304 15.90 -21.29 6.03
CA GLY A 304 14.93 -21.33 4.94
C GLY A 304 13.69 -22.16 5.28
N ARG A 305 13.83 -23.28 5.98
CA ARG A 305 12.68 -24.05 6.47
C ARG A 305 11.85 -23.26 7.47
N ALA A 306 12.49 -22.52 8.38
CA ALA A 306 11.77 -21.67 9.35
C ALA A 306 11.00 -20.55 8.63
N VAL A 307 11.60 -19.93 7.61
CA VAL A 307 10.96 -18.91 6.75
C VAL A 307 9.71 -19.47 6.06
N VAL A 308 9.80 -20.66 5.48
CA VAL A 308 8.65 -21.30 4.81
C VAL A 308 7.53 -21.59 5.81
N ILE A 309 7.84 -22.13 6.98
CA ILE A 309 6.85 -22.41 8.03
C ILE A 309 6.20 -21.10 8.51
N SER A 310 7.00 -20.07 8.79
CA SER A 310 6.50 -18.75 9.18
C SER A 310 5.61 -18.14 8.11
N GLY A 311 6.04 -18.18 6.84
CA GLY A 311 5.22 -17.67 5.73
C GLY A 311 3.89 -18.41 5.58
N ILE A 312 3.89 -19.73 5.68
CA ILE A 312 2.65 -20.52 5.66
C ILE A 312 1.73 -20.12 6.83
N THR A 313 2.30 -19.92 8.03
CA THR A 313 1.51 -19.48 9.19
C THR A 313 0.86 -18.12 8.95
N VAL A 314 1.58 -17.17 8.35
CA VAL A 314 1.02 -15.86 7.97
C VAL A 314 -0.09 -16.01 6.92
N VAL A 315 0.14 -16.82 5.89
CA VAL A 315 -0.87 -17.11 4.85
C VAL A 315 -2.14 -17.71 5.46
N VAL A 316 -2.00 -18.68 6.36
CA VAL A 316 -3.16 -19.29 7.05
C VAL A 316 -3.88 -18.26 7.92
N ALA A 317 -3.14 -17.42 8.66
CA ALA A 317 -3.74 -16.36 9.47
C ALA A 317 -4.50 -15.34 8.61
N MET A 318 -3.89 -14.88 7.50
CA MET A 318 -4.53 -13.94 6.56
C MET A 318 -5.74 -14.57 5.84
N SER A 319 -5.70 -15.88 5.60
CA SER A 319 -6.84 -16.58 4.97
C SER A 319 -8.11 -16.52 5.83
N GLY A 320 -7.98 -16.35 7.15
CA GLY A 320 -9.12 -16.09 8.02
C GLY A 320 -9.88 -14.80 7.67
N MET A 321 -9.18 -13.78 7.17
CA MET A 321 -9.78 -12.51 6.76
C MET A 321 -10.59 -12.63 5.46
N LEU A 322 -10.31 -13.65 4.62
CA LEU A 322 -11.09 -13.88 3.39
C LEU A 322 -12.55 -14.19 3.68
N VAL A 323 -12.85 -14.75 4.86
CA VAL A 323 -14.23 -15.09 5.29
C VAL A 323 -15.00 -13.85 5.72
N ALA A 324 -14.31 -12.78 6.11
CA ALA A 324 -14.95 -11.53 6.55
C ALA A 324 -15.61 -10.76 5.39
N GLY A 325 -15.16 -10.99 4.15
CA GLY A 325 -15.70 -10.32 2.96
C GLY A 325 -15.23 -8.87 2.79
N GLY A 326 -15.71 -8.22 1.73
CA GLY A 326 -15.49 -6.81 1.46
C GLY A 326 -14.02 -6.38 1.48
N LEU A 327 -13.75 -5.25 2.13
CA LEU A 327 -12.42 -4.68 2.33
C LEU A 327 -11.38 -5.70 2.80
N PHE A 328 -11.74 -6.55 3.78
CA PHE A 328 -10.79 -7.50 4.36
C PHE A 328 -10.33 -8.58 3.38
N THR A 329 -11.15 -8.93 2.38
CA THR A 329 -10.78 -9.89 1.35
C THR A 329 -9.65 -9.36 0.48
N SER A 330 -9.73 -8.12 0.03
CA SER A 330 -8.69 -7.51 -0.82
C SER A 330 -7.37 -7.31 -0.08
N LEU A 331 -7.44 -6.82 1.17
CA LEU A 331 -6.26 -6.66 2.03
C LEU A 331 -5.59 -8.00 2.32
N ALA A 332 -6.38 -9.04 2.65
CA ALA A 332 -5.86 -10.39 2.89
C ALA A 332 -5.18 -10.98 1.66
N LEU A 333 -5.77 -10.82 0.49
CA LEU A 333 -5.21 -11.32 -0.75
C LEU A 333 -3.90 -10.65 -1.12
N GLY A 334 -3.83 -9.32 -1.02
CA GLY A 334 -2.58 -8.58 -1.22
C GLY A 334 -1.48 -9.07 -0.28
N ALA A 335 -1.80 -9.23 1.02
CA ALA A 335 -0.87 -9.73 2.02
C ALA A 335 -0.44 -11.18 1.75
N ILE A 336 -1.36 -12.07 1.38
CA ILE A 336 -1.06 -13.47 1.03
C ILE A 336 -0.14 -13.52 -0.18
N LEU A 337 -0.44 -12.79 -1.25
CA LEU A 337 0.37 -12.78 -2.47
C LEU A 337 1.79 -12.31 -2.18
N VAL A 338 1.97 -11.19 -1.48
CA VAL A 338 3.31 -10.67 -1.21
C VAL A 338 4.12 -11.57 -0.29
N VAL A 339 3.50 -12.19 0.71
CA VAL A 339 4.20 -13.14 1.60
C VAL A 339 4.61 -14.40 0.83
N LEU A 340 3.74 -14.95 -0.03
CA LEU A 340 4.09 -16.10 -0.87
C LEU A 340 5.24 -15.78 -1.81
N VAL A 341 5.21 -14.63 -2.48
CA VAL A 341 6.30 -14.18 -3.37
C VAL A 341 7.59 -14.00 -2.58
N ALA A 342 7.54 -13.37 -1.40
CA ALA A 342 8.73 -13.19 -0.55
C ALA A 342 9.34 -14.51 -0.06
N VAL A 343 8.51 -15.48 0.32
CA VAL A 343 8.95 -16.85 0.70
C VAL A 343 9.62 -17.54 -0.49
N ILE A 344 8.99 -17.52 -1.66
CA ILE A 344 9.54 -18.14 -2.88
C ILE A 344 10.87 -17.46 -3.26
N ALA A 345 10.91 -16.14 -3.27
CA ALA A 345 12.11 -15.37 -3.58
C ALA A 345 13.24 -15.67 -2.59
N SER A 346 12.94 -15.74 -1.30
CA SER A 346 13.92 -16.09 -0.26
C SER A 346 14.43 -17.53 -0.38
N ALA A 347 13.59 -18.47 -0.84
CA ALA A 347 13.97 -19.87 -1.01
C ALA A 347 14.74 -20.13 -2.32
N THR A 348 14.54 -19.31 -3.37
CA THR A 348 15.07 -19.53 -4.72
C THR A 348 16.01 -18.43 -5.19
N THR A 349 15.53 -17.17 -5.28
CA THR A 349 16.29 -16.04 -5.80
C THR A 349 17.46 -15.68 -4.89
N LEU A 350 17.25 -15.68 -3.57
CA LEU A 350 18.30 -15.36 -2.62
C LEU A 350 19.49 -16.34 -2.69
N PRO A 351 19.32 -17.68 -2.65
CA PRO A 351 20.44 -18.62 -2.87
C PRO A 351 21.18 -18.40 -4.21
N ALA A 352 20.46 -18.03 -5.26
CA ALA A 352 21.05 -17.75 -6.56
C ALA A 352 21.88 -16.45 -6.56
N LEU A 353 21.44 -15.41 -5.80
CA LEU A 353 22.16 -14.15 -5.64
C LEU A 353 23.42 -14.29 -4.79
N LEU A 354 23.41 -15.19 -3.82
CA LEU A 354 24.53 -15.39 -2.89
C LEU A 354 25.63 -16.31 -3.46
N ALA A 355 25.34 -17.04 -4.55
CA ALA A 355 26.24 -17.99 -5.22
C ALA A 355 27.02 -17.38 -6.37
#